data_9d4d1cc8a6af16391c100f5f466b8303
#
_entry.id   9d4d1cc8a6af16391c100f5f466b8303
#
_cell.length_a   1.000
_cell.length_b   1.000
_cell.length_c   1.000
_cell.angle_alpha   90.00
_cell.angle_beta   90.00
_cell.angle_gamma   90.00
#
_symmetry.space_group_name_H-M   'P 1'
#
loop_
_entity.id
_entity.type
_entity.pdbx_description
1 polymer ?
#
loop_
_entity_poly.entity_id
_entity_poly.type
_entity_poly.pdbx_seq_one_letter_code
_entity_poly.pdbx_strand_id
1 'polypeptide(L)'
;MLTIMTSTYNVLEACRKVGIKNIVLASSETLIGIPFDPHPPASLPITEEHERRPESAYSLSKLMGETMAEQYTRWDPELKIVSLRFSNVMLPHEYAAFESWQKDPKARYWNCWGYIGTYARIVLEVKLTIDPF
;
A
#
# COMPACT_ATOMS: atom_id res chain seq x y z
N MET A 1 -9.18 -3.71 13.40
CA MET A 1 -7.94 -2.92 13.56
C MET A 1 -6.86 -3.67 14.34
N LEU A 2 -7.09 -4.03 15.61
CA LEU A 2 -6.08 -4.73 16.43
C LEU A 2 -5.52 -6.00 15.78
N THR A 3 -6.36 -6.80 15.13
CA THR A 3 -5.94 -8.04 14.46
C THR A 3 -4.88 -7.79 13.38
N ILE A 4 -5.05 -6.76 12.52
CA ILE A 4 -4.10 -6.45 11.44
C ILE A 4 -2.76 -6.00 12.04
N MET A 5 -2.80 -5.14 13.05
CA MET A 5 -1.58 -4.66 13.72
C MET A 5 -0.82 -5.80 14.41
N THR A 6 -1.55 -6.62 15.18
CA THR A 6 -0.95 -7.75 15.91
C THR A 6 -0.38 -8.78 14.95
N SER A 7 -1.08 -9.10 13.84
CA SER A 7 -0.56 -10.04 12.84
C SER A 7 0.69 -9.50 12.15
N THR A 8 0.72 -8.22 11.78
CA THR A 8 1.90 -7.59 11.18
C THR A 8 3.09 -7.66 12.14
N TYR A 9 2.90 -7.25 13.40
CA TYR A 9 3.94 -7.37 14.42
C TYR A 9 4.44 -8.79 14.57
N ASN A 10 3.54 -9.77 14.72
CA ASN A 10 3.92 -11.16 14.91
C ASN A 10 4.71 -11.72 13.72
N VAL A 11 4.35 -11.35 12.49
CA VAL A 11 5.08 -11.77 11.29
C VAL A 11 6.47 -11.14 11.26
N LEU A 12 6.60 -9.85 11.51
CA LEU A 12 7.89 -9.16 11.55
C LEU A 12 8.81 -9.75 12.64
N GLU A 13 8.28 -10.01 13.83
CA GLU A 13 9.03 -10.67 14.92
C GLU A 13 9.43 -12.11 14.57
N ALA A 14 8.55 -12.86 13.92
CA ALA A 14 8.87 -14.21 13.46
C ALA A 14 10.00 -14.16 12.41
N CYS A 15 9.89 -13.31 11.42
CA CYS A 15 10.92 -13.13 10.38
C CYS A 15 12.28 -12.79 11.01
N ARG A 16 12.29 -11.83 11.93
CA ARG A 16 13.51 -11.44 12.64
C ARG A 16 14.12 -12.61 13.41
N LYS A 17 13.31 -13.38 14.17
CA LYS A 17 13.78 -14.53 14.97
C LYS A 17 14.33 -15.67 14.13
N VAL A 18 13.76 -15.93 12.95
CA VAL A 18 14.23 -17.01 12.07
C VAL A 18 15.25 -16.53 11.02
N GLY A 19 15.64 -15.26 11.04
CA GLY A 19 16.69 -14.73 10.19
C GLY A 19 16.24 -14.39 8.75
N ILE A 20 14.95 -14.23 8.49
CA ILE A 20 14.45 -13.76 7.20
C ILE A 20 14.75 -12.27 7.06
N LYS A 21 15.53 -11.91 6.04
CA LYS A 21 16.00 -10.53 5.82
C LYS A 21 15.23 -9.76 4.74
N ASN A 22 14.57 -10.44 3.83
CA ASN A 22 13.80 -9.81 2.75
C ASN A 22 12.30 -10.02 2.98
N ILE A 23 11.56 -8.94 3.20
CA ILE A 23 10.13 -8.99 3.52
C ILE A 23 9.36 -8.04 2.60
N VAL A 24 8.24 -8.51 2.06
CA VAL A 24 7.28 -7.65 1.36
C VAL A 24 6.03 -7.54 2.22
N LEU A 25 5.66 -6.32 2.58
CA LEU A 25 4.49 -6.00 3.40
C LEU A 25 3.36 -5.45 2.52
N ALA A 26 2.19 -6.07 2.58
CA ALA A 26 1.00 -5.54 1.93
C ALA A 26 0.46 -4.32 2.70
N SER A 27 0.72 -3.13 2.18
CA SER A 27 0.13 -1.87 2.61
C SER A 27 -1.10 -1.52 1.76
N SER A 28 -1.52 -0.27 1.75
CA SER A 28 -2.69 0.20 0.99
C SER A 28 -2.54 1.66 0.59
N GLU A 29 -2.99 2.01 -0.60
CA GLU A 29 -3.09 3.41 -1.04
C GLU A 29 -4.01 4.27 -0.15
N THR A 30 -4.96 3.64 0.55
CA THR A 30 -5.88 4.37 1.43
C THR A 30 -5.20 5.10 2.58
N LEU A 31 -3.95 4.73 2.91
CA LEU A 31 -3.20 5.43 3.96
C LEU A 31 -2.75 6.85 3.58
N ILE A 32 -2.79 7.20 2.29
CA ILE A 32 -2.51 8.56 1.81
C ILE A 32 -3.76 9.41 1.61
N GLY A 33 -4.94 8.93 2.04
CA GLY A 33 -6.20 9.65 1.98
C GLY A 33 -7.06 9.33 0.76
N ILE A 34 -6.69 8.36 -0.08
CA ILE A 34 -7.56 7.92 -1.19
C ILE A 34 -8.86 7.35 -0.61
N PRO A 35 -10.00 7.75 -1.16
CA PRO A 35 -10.23 8.39 -2.48
C PRO A 35 -10.15 9.93 -2.51
N PHE A 36 -9.57 10.61 -1.55
CA PHE A 36 -9.43 12.06 -1.48
C PHE A 36 -10.77 12.82 -1.40
N ASP A 37 -11.68 12.35 -0.60
CA ASP A 37 -12.96 12.99 -0.35
C ASP A 37 -13.13 13.20 1.18
N PRO A 38 -13.35 14.43 1.63
CA PRO A 38 -13.55 15.69 0.89
C PRO A 38 -12.25 16.44 0.50
N HIS A 39 -11.09 15.92 0.81
CA HIS A 39 -9.83 16.63 0.66
C HIS A 39 -9.05 16.13 -0.56
N PRO A 40 -8.80 16.98 -1.57
CA PRO A 40 -8.00 16.59 -2.73
C PRO A 40 -6.54 16.30 -2.34
N PRO A 41 -5.79 15.57 -3.19
CA PRO A 41 -4.36 15.37 -2.98
C PRO A 41 -3.61 16.70 -3.00
N ALA A 42 -2.57 16.82 -2.17
CA ALA A 42 -1.76 18.02 -2.09
C ALA A 42 -0.99 18.31 -3.39
N SER A 43 -0.65 17.28 -4.15
CA SER A 43 0.09 17.37 -5.41
C SER A 43 -0.19 16.19 -6.32
N LEU A 44 0.06 16.38 -7.62
CA LEU A 44 0.06 15.34 -8.65
C LEU A 44 1.35 15.47 -9.47
N PRO A 45 1.97 14.37 -9.90
CA PRO A 45 1.61 12.98 -9.59
C PRO A 45 1.81 12.65 -8.13
N ILE A 46 1.08 11.64 -7.63
CA ILE A 46 1.26 11.11 -6.28
C ILE A 46 2.55 10.30 -6.25
N THR A 47 3.41 10.58 -5.27
CA THR A 47 4.67 9.89 -5.03
C THR A 47 4.66 9.20 -3.66
N GLU A 48 5.69 8.44 -3.34
CA GLU A 48 5.86 7.77 -2.05
C GLU A 48 5.97 8.77 -0.88
N GLU A 49 6.41 9.99 -1.17
CA GLU A 49 6.56 11.10 -0.21
C GLU A 49 5.26 11.83 0.09
N HIS A 50 4.17 11.48 -0.63
CA HIS A 50 2.86 12.10 -0.37
C HIS A 50 2.47 11.93 1.10
N GLU A 51 1.85 12.96 1.66
CA GLU A 51 1.39 12.97 3.05
C GLU A 51 0.59 11.71 3.40
N ARG A 52 0.95 11.08 4.50
CA ARG A 52 0.23 9.92 5.04
C ARG A 52 -0.95 10.42 5.85
N ARG A 53 -2.15 10.24 5.32
CA ARG A 53 -3.39 10.79 5.86
C ARG A 53 -4.49 9.73 5.95
N PRO A 54 -4.36 8.75 6.86
CA PRO A 54 -5.33 7.69 7.02
C PRO A 54 -6.66 8.24 7.58
N GLU A 55 -7.77 7.98 6.89
CA GLU A 55 -9.11 8.43 7.28
C GLU A 55 -10.03 7.29 7.72
N SER A 56 -9.47 6.11 7.98
CA SER A 56 -10.21 4.95 8.48
C SER A 56 -9.37 4.12 9.43
N ALA A 57 -10.03 3.28 10.25
CA ALA A 57 -9.33 2.34 11.11
C ALA A 57 -8.48 1.33 10.32
N TYR A 58 -8.92 0.99 9.10
CA TYR A 58 -8.16 0.13 8.19
C TYR A 58 -6.88 0.84 7.70
N SER A 59 -7.02 2.03 7.12
CA SER A 59 -5.87 2.79 6.61
C SER A 59 -4.89 3.16 7.73
N LEU A 60 -5.38 3.49 8.93
CA LEU A 60 -4.54 3.70 10.10
C LEU A 60 -3.75 2.42 10.45
N SER A 61 -4.37 1.25 10.40
CA SER A 61 -3.66 0.01 10.70
C SER A 61 -2.55 -0.29 9.68
N LYS A 62 -2.74 0.08 8.40
CA LYS A 62 -1.72 -0.03 7.36
C LYS A 62 -0.57 0.95 7.58
N LEU A 63 -0.87 2.19 7.95
CA LEU A 63 0.14 3.18 8.33
C LEU A 63 1.00 2.68 9.50
N MET A 64 0.38 2.12 10.52
CA MET A 64 1.12 1.57 11.65
C MET A 64 1.99 0.38 11.25
N GLY A 65 1.55 -0.44 10.29
CA GLY A 65 2.36 -1.51 9.69
C GLY A 65 3.62 -0.97 9.01
N GLU A 66 3.50 0.08 8.20
CA GLU A 66 4.66 0.75 7.57
C GLU A 66 5.59 1.36 8.63
N THR A 67 5.04 2.01 9.66
CA THR A 67 5.83 2.57 10.76
C THR A 67 6.60 1.48 11.51
N MET A 68 5.97 0.32 11.76
CA MET A 68 6.69 -0.82 12.35
C MET A 68 7.83 -1.27 11.43
N ALA A 69 7.58 -1.43 10.14
CA ALA A 69 8.59 -1.85 9.17
C ALA A 69 9.80 -0.86 9.17
N GLU A 70 9.55 0.44 9.18
CA GLU A 70 10.58 1.48 9.29
C GLU A 70 11.43 1.32 10.55
N GLN A 71 10.81 1.01 11.69
CA GLN A 71 11.56 0.81 12.94
C GLN A 71 12.37 -0.49 12.93
N TYR A 72 11.81 -1.58 12.40
CA TYR A 72 12.51 -2.85 12.28
C TYR A 72 13.77 -2.75 11.40
N THR A 73 13.68 -2.07 10.26
CA THR A 73 14.85 -1.83 9.38
C THR A 73 15.90 -0.93 10.04
N ARG A 74 15.47 0.01 10.91
CA ARG A 74 16.40 0.84 11.69
C ARG A 74 17.13 0.04 12.77
N TRP A 75 16.47 -0.95 13.38
CA TRP A 75 17.07 -1.82 14.41
C TRP A 75 18.03 -2.85 13.82
N ASP A 76 17.72 -3.35 12.61
CA ASP A 76 18.52 -4.35 11.91
C ASP A 76 18.79 -3.87 10.48
N PRO A 77 19.98 -3.31 10.21
CA PRO A 77 20.34 -2.77 8.89
C PRO A 77 20.40 -3.81 7.76
N GLU A 78 20.48 -5.10 8.10
CA GLU A 78 20.43 -6.17 7.09
C GLU A 78 18.98 -6.49 6.66
N LEU A 79 17.98 -6.05 7.44
CA LEU A 79 16.59 -6.31 7.16
C LEU A 79 16.09 -5.35 6.07
N LYS A 80 15.61 -5.89 4.97
CA LYS A 80 15.00 -5.16 3.86
C LYS A 80 13.49 -5.40 3.86
N ILE A 81 12.71 -4.36 4.09
CA ILE A 81 11.25 -4.42 4.07
C ILE A 81 10.72 -3.46 3.01
N VAL A 82 9.96 -3.99 2.05
CA VAL A 82 9.26 -3.21 1.04
C VAL A 82 7.78 -3.22 1.35
N SER A 83 7.19 -2.04 1.57
CA SER A 83 5.76 -1.87 1.78
C SER A 83 5.07 -1.49 0.48
N LEU A 84 4.23 -2.37 -0.05
CA LEU A 84 3.49 -2.13 -1.28
C LEU A 84 2.11 -1.56 -0.96
N ARG A 85 1.87 -0.30 -1.36
CA ARG A 85 0.58 0.39 -1.22
C ARG A 85 -0.35 -0.02 -2.35
N PHE A 86 -0.97 -1.19 -2.19
CA PHE A 86 -1.90 -1.70 -3.18
C PHE A 86 -3.15 -0.83 -3.29
N SER A 87 -3.59 -0.63 -4.53
CA SER A 87 -4.95 -0.28 -4.88
C SER A 87 -5.86 -1.54 -4.84
N ASN A 88 -7.03 -1.47 -5.44
CA ASN A 88 -7.92 -2.63 -5.55
C ASN A 88 -7.25 -3.73 -6.39
N VAL A 89 -7.04 -4.89 -5.80
CA VAL A 89 -6.58 -6.07 -6.52
C VAL A 89 -7.81 -6.79 -7.08
N MET A 90 -7.94 -6.82 -8.41
CA MET A 90 -9.10 -7.36 -9.10
C MET A 90 -8.73 -8.62 -9.89
N LEU A 91 -9.68 -9.56 -9.92
CA LEU A 91 -9.60 -10.73 -10.79
C LEU A 91 -9.88 -10.32 -12.26
N PRO A 92 -9.36 -11.04 -13.26
CA PRO A 92 -9.53 -10.66 -14.66
C PRO A 92 -10.97 -10.39 -15.10
N HIS A 93 -11.94 -11.14 -14.59
CA HIS A 93 -13.35 -10.98 -14.94
C HIS A 93 -14.01 -9.73 -14.31
N GLU A 94 -13.41 -9.18 -13.23
CA GLU A 94 -13.93 -7.99 -12.55
C GLU A 94 -13.62 -6.71 -13.32
N TYR A 95 -12.64 -6.75 -14.24
CA TYR A 95 -12.30 -5.59 -15.07
C TYR A 95 -13.46 -5.14 -15.99
N ALA A 96 -14.42 -6.01 -16.29
CA ALA A 96 -15.63 -5.63 -17.03
C ALA A 96 -16.48 -4.56 -16.30
N ALA A 97 -16.33 -4.43 -14.99
CA ALA A 97 -17.03 -3.41 -14.21
C ALA A 97 -16.59 -1.97 -14.57
N PHE A 98 -15.39 -1.78 -15.16
CA PHE A 98 -14.91 -0.45 -15.55
C PHE A 98 -15.83 0.27 -16.52
N GLU A 99 -16.46 -0.43 -17.45
CA GLU A 99 -17.41 0.18 -18.40
C GLU A 99 -18.61 0.79 -17.68
N SER A 100 -19.12 0.13 -16.62
CA SER A 100 -20.22 0.65 -15.82
C SER A 100 -19.79 1.86 -14.98
N TRP A 101 -18.58 1.83 -14.42
CA TRP A 101 -18.06 2.92 -13.60
C TRP A 101 -17.80 4.20 -14.41
N GLN A 102 -17.41 4.08 -15.68
CA GLN A 102 -17.22 5.23 -16.54
C GLN A 102 -18.51 6.04 -16.77
N LYS A 103 -19.68 5.37 -16.72
CA LYS A 103 -20.98 5.99 -16.93
C LYS A 103 -21.52 6.71 -15.69
N ASP A 104 -21.05 6.33 -14.51
CA ASP A 104 -21.43 6.95 -13.23
C ASP A 104 -20.24 7.78 -12.68
N PRO A 105 -20.35 9.13 -12.68
CA PRO A 105 -19.28 9.99 -12.19
C PRO A 105 -18.87 9.69 -10.74
N LYS A 106 -19.82 9.28 -9.88
CA LYS A 106 -19.54 8.94 -8.48
C LYS A 106 -18.80 7.62 -8.37
N ALA A 107 -19.23 6.59 -9.09
CA ALA A 107 -18.53 5.32 -9.12
C ALA A 107 -17.13 5.46 -9.72
N ARG A 108 -16.98 6.26 -10.78
CA ARG A 108 -15.69 6.58 -11.38
C ARG A 108 -14.75 7.25 -10.38
N TYR A 109 -15.22 8.24 -9.64
CA TYR A 109 -14.44 8.92 -8.63
C TYR A 109 -13.90 7.92 -7.58
N TRP A 110 -14.78 7.10 -7.00
CA TRP A 110 -14.43 6.17 -5.93
C TRP A 110 -13.56 4.98 -6.39
N ASN A 111 -13.75 4.50 -7.61
CA ASN A 111 -13.13 3.26 -8.06
C ASN A 111 -11.96 3.47 -9.02
N CYS A 112 -11.87 4.61 -9.72
CA CYS A 112 -10.85 4.83 -10.73
C CYS A 112 -9.63 5.62 -10.24
N TRP A 113 -9.73 6.33 -9.11
CA TRP A 113 -8.58 7.08 -8.58
C TRP A 113 -7.36 6.20 -8.31
N GLY A 114 -7.57 4.99 -7.80
CA GLY A 114 -6.51 4.05 -7.52
C GLY A 114 -5.88 3.37 -8.75
N TYR A 115 -6.56 3.38 -9.91
CA TYR A 115 -6.13 2.55 -11.04
C TYR A 115 -5.15 3.22 -12.00
N ILE A 116 -5.15 4.55 -12.10
CA ILE A 116 -4.45 5.25 -13.20
C ILE A 116 -2.96 5.47 -12.92
N GLY A 117 -2.50 5.40 -11.67
CA GLY A 117 -1.12 5.75 -11.35
C GLY A 117 -0.29 4.65 -10.70
N THR A 118 -0.90 3.84 -9.85
CA THR A 118 -0.18 3.01 -8.90
C THR A 118 0.27 1.66 -9.48
N TYR A 119 -0.52 1.05 -10.36
CA TYR A 119 -0.25 -0.32 -10.82
C TYR A 119 0.99 -0.43 -11.72
N ALA A 120 1.20 0.53 -12.60
CA ALA A 120 2.36 0.52 -13.51
C ALA A 120 3.68 0.77 -12.77
N ARG A 121 3.66 1.55 -11.70
CA ARG A 121 4.86 1.95 -10.96
C ARG A 121 5.31 0.90 -9.96
N ILE A 122 4.39 0.33 -9.18
CA ILE A 122 4.70 -0.71 -8.19
C ILE A 122 5.33 -1.95 -8.85
N VAL A 123 4.83 -2.37 -10.02
CA VAL A 123 5.41 -3.51 -10.76
C VAL A 123 6.81 -3.21 -11.28
N LEU A 124 7.11 -1.96 -11.63
CA LEU A 124 8.43 -1.56 -12.12
C LEU A 124 9.45 -1.41 -10.98
N GLU A 125 9.07 -0.84 -9.85
CA GLU A 125 10.00 -0.62 -8.72
C GLU A 125 10.33 -1.92 -7.97
N VAL A 126 9.40 -2.83 -7.82
CA VAL A 126 9.69 -4.18 -7.27
C VAL A 126 10.66 -4.96 -8.13
N LYS A 127 10.60 -4.80 -9.47
CA LYS A 127 11.58 -5.41 -10.37
C LYS A 127 12.98 -4.80 -10.28
N LEU A 128 13.10 -3.54 -9.89
CA LEU A 128 14.37 -2.83 -9.82
C LEU A 128 15.06 -2.96 -8.45
N THR A 129 14.32 -3.32 -7.40
CA THR A 129 14.86 -3.42 -6.03
C THR A 129 15.21 -4.85 -5.62
N ILE A 130 14.75 -5.84 -6.36
CA ILE A 130 15.18 -7.24 -6.19
C ILE A 130 16.33 -7.47 -7.17
N ASP A 131 17.57 -7.25 -6.73
CA ASP A 131 18.73 -7.73 -7.46
C ASP A 131 18.56 -9.23 -7.72
N PRO A 132 18.69 -9.69 -8.97
CA PRO A 132 18.71 -11.13 -9.23
C PRO A 132 19.95 -11.71 -8.54
N PHE A 133 19.74 -12.78 -7.80
CA PHE A 133 20.78 -13.60 -7.19
C PHE A 133 21.82 -14.06 -8.22
#